data_3c809893b4aa15ab58a67fae8ce29c36
#
_entry.id   3c809893b4aa15ab58a67fae8ce29c36
#
_cell.length_a   1.000
_cell.length_b   1.000
_cell.length_c   1.000
_cell.angle_alpha   90.00
_cell.angle_beta   90.00
_cell.angle_gamma   90.00
#
_symmetry.space_group_name_H-M   'P 1'
#
loop_
_entity.id
_entity.type
_entity.pdbx_description
1 polymer ?
#
loop_
_entity_poly.entity_id
_entity_poly.type
_entity_poly.pdbx_seq_one_letter_code
_entity_poly.pdbx_strand_id
1 'polypeptide(L)'
;MEDLIKSIIKKDGLAKKCRTVDVVNKRIYLFNFLRNNGYTFNVIGNLFNLDHTTVIHGIKRYKELSATNDAMLQVDTERYVNLLKDVKAAVINYNLEKDVRK
;
A
#
# COMPACT_ATOMS: atom_id res chain seq x y z
N MET A 1 -0.21 -0.13 -12.70
CA MET A 1 -0.02 -0.02 -11.23
C MET A 1 0.08 -1.38 -10.54
N GLU A 2 -0.81 -2.31 -10.88
CA GLU A 2 -0.78 -3.64 -10.24
C GLU A 2 0.54 -4.38 -10.47
N ASP A 3 1.09 -4.32 -11.68
CA ASP A 3 2.38 -4.94 -12.00
C ASP A 3 3.51 -4.33 -11.19
N LEU A 4 3.50 -3.03 -10.96
CA LEU A 4 4.49 -2.36 -10.13
C LEU A 4 4.40 -2.85 -8.69
N ILE A 5 3.20 -2.95 -8.16
CA ILE A 5 2.97 -3.46 -6.79
C ILE A 5 3.43 -4.91 -6.67
N LYS A 6 3.11 -5.76 -7.64
CA LYS A 6 3.57 -7.15 -7.65
C LYS A 6 5.10 -7.24 -7.67
N SER A 7 5.74 -6.38 -8.44
CA SER A 7 7.20 -6.31 -8.49
C SER A 7 7.79 -5.91 -7.14
N ILE A 8 7.22 -4.92 -6.48
CA ILE A 8 7.65 -4.50 -5.14
C ILE A 8 7.49 -5.64 -4.13
N ILE A 9 6.34 -6.30 -4.14
CA ILE A 9 6.05 -7.42 -3.23
C ILE A 9 7.09 -8.52 -3.39
N LYS A 10 7.41 -8.88 -4.64
CA LYS A 10 8.39 -9.93 -4.94
C LYS A 10 9.80 -9.52 -4.53
N LYS A 11 10.21 -8.31 -4.89
CA LYS A 11 11.56 -7.80 -4.63
C LYS A 11 11.83 -7.69 -3.14
N ASP A 12 10.89 -7.17 -2.37
CA ASP A 12 11.06 -6.93 -0.94
C ASP A 12 10.56 -8.09 -0.08
N GLY A 13 10.05 -9.16 -0.69
CA GLY A 13 9.62 -10.36 0.02
C GLY A 13 8.39 -10.14 0.89
N LEU A 14 7.47 -9.27 0.49
CA LEU A 14 6.33 -8.88 1.32
C LEU A 14 5.22 -9.93 1.40
N ALA A 15 5.22 -10.92 0.51
CA ALA A 15 4.26 -12.01 0.55
C ALA A 15 4.75 -13.21 1.37
N LYS A 16 5.98 -13.17 1.87
CA LYS A 16 6.55 -14.21 2.71
C LYS A 16 6.08 -14.09 4.15
N LYS A 17 6.11 -15.22 4.89
CA LYS A 17 5.80 -15.22 6.32
C LYS A 17 6.94 -14.57 7.10
N CYS A 18 6.94 -13.27 7.15
CA CYS A 18 7.93 -12.48 7.89
C CYS A 18 7.20 -11.41 8.69
N ARG A 19 7.58 -11.26 9.96
CA ARG A 19 6.91 -10.33 10.88
C ARG A 19 7.87 -9.28 11.46
N THR A 20 8.98 -9.02 10.77
CA THR A 20 9.87 -7.94 11.17
C THR A 20 9.16 -6.60 11.01
N VAL A 21 9.53 -5.62 11.82
CA VAL A 21 8.86 -4.32 11.86
C VAL A 21 8.90 -3.63 10.50
N ASP A 22 10.05 -3.67 9.81
CA ASP A 22 10.20 -3.05 8.51
C ASP A 22 9.26 -3.67 7.46
N VAL A 23 9.15 -5.00 7.42
CA VAL A 23 8.26 -5.69 6.49
C VAL A 23 6.80 -5.37 6.79
N VAL A 24 6.42 -5.38 8.06
CA VAL A 24 5.05 -5.04 8.47
C VAL A 24 4.72 -3.59 8.08
N ASN A 25 5.62 -2.65 8.33
CA ASN A 25 5.42 -1.24 7.98
C ASN A 25 5.24 -1.06 6.47
N LYS A 26 6.04 -1.75 5.67
CA LYS A 26 5.93 -1.72 4.21
C LYS A 26 4.60 -2.28 3.73
N ARG A 27 4.16 -3.41 4.29
CA ARG A 27 2.87 -4.01 3.96
C ARG A 27 1.71 -3.07 4.25
N ILE A 28 1.63 -2.53 5.47
CA ILE A 28 0.50 -1.70 5.86
C ILE A 28 0.44 -0.39 5.07
N TYR A 29 1.60 0.16 4.69
CA TYR A 29 1.65 1.31 3.80
C TYR A 29 1.02 0.98 2.44
N LEU A 30 1.41 -0.14 1.84
CA LEU A 30 0.89 -0.56 0.54
C LEU A 30 -0.58 -0.95 0.62
N PHE A 31 -1.03 -1.55 1.72
CA PHE A 31 -2.46 -1.85 1.92
C PHE A 31 -3.29 -0.57 1.82
N ASN A 32 -2.87 0.46 2.54
CA ASN A 32 -3.56 1.74 2.54
C ASN A 32 -3.50 2.41 1.18
N PHE A 33 -2.35 2.38 0.53
CA PHE A 33 -2.16 2.92 -0.81
C PHE A 33 -3.11 2.27 -1.83
N LEU A 34 -3.16 0.95 -1.84
CA LEU A 34 -4.02 0.20 -2.75
C LEU A 34 -5.49 0.45 -2.46
N ARG A 35 -5.87 0.50 -1.19
CA ARG A 35 -7.26 0.78 -0.80
C ARG A 35 -7.69 2.17 -1.27
N ASN A 36 -6.82 3.16 -1.14
CA ASN A 36 -7.09 4.51 -1.61
C ASN A 36 -7.23 4.59 -3.14
N ASN A 37 -6.67 3.62 -3.84
CA ASN A 37 -6.77 3.51 -5.30
C ASN A 37 -7.91 2.60 -5.76
N GLY A 38 -8.84 2.27 -4.88
CA GLY A 38 -10.05 1.55 -5.22
C GLY A 38 -9.99 0.04 -5.15
N TYR A 39 -8.90 -0.53 -4.66
CA TYR A 39 -8.78 -1.98 -4.52
C TYR A 39 -9.58 -2.47 -3.32
N THR A 40 -10.27 -3.59 -3.48
CA THR A 40 -10.99 -4.22 -2.37
C THR A 40 -10.03 -4.91 -1.41
N PHE A 41 -10.47 -5.13 -0.17
CA PHE A 41 -9.65 -5.84 0.83
C PHE A 41 -9.26 -7.25 0.36
N ASN A 42 -10.17 -7.94 -0.33
CA ASN A 42 -9.89 -9.28 -0.85
C ASN A 42 -8.82 -9.27 -1.93
N VAL A 43 -8.87 -8.32 -2.86
CA VAL A 43 -7.87 -8.18 -3.91
C VAL A 43 -6.52 -7.84 -3.32
N ILE A 44 -6.47 -6.91 -2.37
CA ILE A 44 -5.22 -6.55 -1.70
C ILE A 44 -4.63 -7.76 -0.96
N GLY A 45 -5.46 -8.48 -0.21
CA GLY A 45 -5.01 -9.69 0.48
C GLY A 45 -4.43 -10.72 -0.48
N ASN A 46 -5.08 -10.95 -1.61
CA ASN A 46 -4.60 -11.89 -2.61
C ASN A 46 -3.23 -11.50 -3.18
N LEU A 47 -2.98 -10.21 -3.38
CA LEU A 47 -1.69 -9.73 -3.87
C LEU A 47 -0.55 -10.05 -2.90
N PHE A 48 -0.82 -10.05 -1.60
CA PHE A 48 0.16 -10.31 -0.55
C PHE A 48 0.09 -11.73 0.00
N ASN A 49 -0.79 -12.57 -0.56
CA ASN A 49 -1.05 -13.92 -0.06
C ASN A 49 -1.48 -13.90 1.43
N LEU A 50 -2.34 -12.97 1.76
CA LEU A 50 -2.87 -12.75 3.11
C LEU A 50 -4.39 -12.70 3.10
N ASP A 51 -4.98 -12.91 4.29
CA ASP A 51 -6.42 -12.80 4.48
C ASP A 51 -6.87 -11.33 4.43
N HIS A 52 -8.09 -11.09 3.95
CA HIS A 52 -8.67 -9.75 3.92
C HIS A 52 -8.75 -9.11 5.31
N THR A 53 -8.99 -9.90 6.34
CA THR A 53 -9.00 -9.42 7.72
C THR A 53 -7.66 -8.83 8.13
N THR A 54 -6.56 -9.46 7.72
CA THR A 54 -5.21 -8.95 7.96
C THR A 54 -5.01 -7.59 7.29
N VAL A 55 -5.55 -7.42 6.07
CA VAL A 55 -5.49 -6.15 5.35
C VAL A 55 -6.24 -5.05 6.11
N ILE A 56 -7.44 -5.34 6.58
CA ILE A 56 -8.26 -4.39 7.34
C ILE A 56 -7.52 -3.93 8.60
N HIS A 57 -6.98 -4.87 9.38
CA HIS A 57 -6.20 -4.56 10.58
C HIS A 57 -4.94 -3.77 10.24
N GLY A 58 -4.27 -4.12 9.15
CA GLY A 58 -3.08 -3.41 8.69
C GLY A 58 -3.35 -1.96 8.32
N ILE A 59 -4.45 -1.69 7.63
CA ILE A 59 -4.84 -0.32 7.28
C ILE A 59 -5.14 0.50 8.54
N LYS A 60 -5.85 -0.10 9.48
CA LYS A 60 -6.13 0.55 10.77
C LYS A 60 -4.84 0.90 11.50
N ARG A 61 -3.89 -0.04 11.55
CA ARG A 61 -2.59 0.17 12.17
C ARG A 61 -1.81 1.28 11.46
N TYR A 62 -1.83 1.30 10.13
CA TYR A 62 -1.18 2.36 9.36
C TYR A 62 -1.73 3.74 9.73
N LYS A 63 -3.05 3.88 9.83
CA LYS A 63 -3.69 5.14 10.18
C LYS A 63 -3.29 5.60 11.58
N GLU A 64 -3.22 4.68 12.54
CA GLU A 64 -2.79 4.99 13.91
C GLU A 64 -1.34 5.47 13.94
N LEU A 65 -0.43 4.77 13.28
CA LEU A 65 0.98 5.14 13.24
C LEU A 65 1.21 6.44 12.46
N SER A 66 0.48 6.64 11.39
CA SER A 66 0.57 7.86 10.58
C SER A 66 0.09 9.08 11.37
N ALA A 67 -0.97 8.93 12.16
CA ALA A 67 -1.51 10.01 12.99
C ALA A 67 -0.53 10.47 14.06
N THR A 68 0.33 9.56 14.56
CA THR A 68 1.35 9.87 15.57
C THR A 68 2.72 10.22 14.96
N ASN A 69 2.82 10.29 13.64
CA ASN A 69 4.07 10.53 12.91
C ASN A 69 5.18 9.56 13.31
N ASP A 70 4.86 8.28 13.35
CA ASP A 70 5.81 7.24 13.76
C ASP A 70 7.07 7.27 12.88
N ALA A 71 8.23 7.43 13.51
CA ALA A 71 9.50 7.60 12.79
C ALA A 71 9.91 6.33 12.04
N MET A 72 9.69 5.15 12.63
CA MET A 72 10.05 3.89 11.97
C MET A 72 9.19 3.65 10.73
N LEU A 73 7.90 3.97 10.79
CA LEU A 73 7.03 3.89 9.62
C LEU A 73 7.54 4.80 8.50
N GLN A 74 7.90 6.03 8.83
CA GLN A 74 8.40 6.99 7.86
C GLN A 74 9.68 6.51 7.18
N VAL A 75 10.65 6.02 7.97
CA VAL A 75 11.93 5.51 7.46
C VAL A 75 11.70 4.29 6.57
N ASP A 76 10.90 3.33 7.02
CA ASP A 76 10.69 2.07 6.32
C ASP A 76 9.92 2.25 5.01
N THR A 77 9.08 3.28 4.91
CA THR A 77 8.23 3.51 3.74
C THR A 77 8.69 4.66 2.85
N GLU A 78 9.76 5.37 3.19
CA GLU A 78 10.25 6.53 2.44
C GLU A 78 10.49 6.20 0.97
N ARG A 79 11.13 5.07 0.69
CA ARG A 79 11.40 4.63 -0.68
C ARG A 79 10.09 4.43 -1.46
N TYR A 80 9.07 3.91 -0.81
CA TYR A 80 7.77 3.68 -1.45
C TYR A 80 7.04 4.99 -1.72
N VAL A 81 7.10 5.93 -0.80
CA VAL A 81 6.53 7.26 -1.02
C VAL A 81 7.11 7.88 -2.29
N ASN A 82 8.43 7.84 -2.45
CA ASN A 82 9.10 8.38 -3.62
C ASN A 82 8.78 7.59 -4.89
N LEU A 83 8.79 6.26 -4.79
CA LEU A 83 8.55 5.36 -5.92
C LEU A 83 7.12 5.47 -6.46
N LEU A 84 6.13 5.61 -5.56
CA LEU A 84 4.72 5.62 -5.92
C LEU A 84 4.16 7.02 -6.13
N LYS A 85 4.94 8.05 -5.95
CA LYS A 85 4.52 9.44 -6.10
C LYS A 85 3.99 9.72 -7.51
N ASP A 86 4.72 9.33 -8.54
CA ASP A 86 4.34 9.55 -9.92
C ASP A 86 3.13 8.71 -10.32
N VAL A 87 3.07 7.48 -9.84
CA VAL A 87 1.93 6.57 -10.08
C VAL A 87 0.66 7.16 -9.48
N LYS A 88 0.73 7.68 -8.26
CA LYS A 88 -0.40 8.30 -7.60
C LYS A 88 -0.89 9.53 -8.37
N ALA A 89 0.01 10.36 -8.85
CA ALA A 89 -0.32 11.54 -9.65
C ALA A 89 -1.01 11.13 -10.96
N ALA A 90 -0.49 10.11 -11.65
CA ALA A 90 -1.08 9.60 -12.87
C ALA A 90 -2.50 9.05 -12.66
N VAL A 91 -2.72 8.32 -11.56
CA VAL A 91 -4.04 7.77 -11.22
C VAL A 91 -5.03 8.89 -10.93
N ILE A 92 -4.61 9.93 -10.21
CA ILE A 92 -5.46 11.09 -9.93
C ILE A 92 -5.85 11.79 -11.22
N ASN A 93 -4.91 12.02 -12.12
CA ASN A 93 -5.17 12.65 -13.42
C ASN A 93 -6.15 11.82 -14.26
N TYR A 94 -5.97 10.51 -14.28
CA TYR A 94 -6.85 9.59 -14.99
C TYR A 94 -8.28 9.67 -14.44
N ASN A 95 -8.43 9.68 -13.11
CA ASN A 95 -9.74 9.76 -12.47
C ASN A 95 -10.43 11.10 -12.74
N LEU A 96 -9.67 12.19 -12.79
CA LEU A 96 -10.21 13.51 -13.13
C LEU A 96 -10.75 13.53 -14.56
N GLU A 97 -10.02 12.94 -15.50
CA GLU A 97 -10.50 12.81 -16.88
C GLU A 97 -11.76 11.99 -16.98
N LYS A 98 -11.85 10.90 -16.21
CA LYS A 98 -13.04 10.06 -16.15
C LYS A 98 -14.25 10.83 -15.63
N ASP A 99 -14.06 11.64 -14.59
CA ASP A 99 -15.14 12.41 -14.00
C ASP A 99 -15.66 13.46 -14.97
N VAL A 100 -14.77 14.06 -15.76
CA VAL A 100 -15.14 15.04 -16.78
C VAL A 100 -16.01 14.41 -17.88
N ARG A 101 -15.81 13.14 -18.18
CA ARG A 101 -16.56 12.42 -19.22
C ARG A 101 -17.98 12.02 -18.77
N LYS A 102 -18.20 12.01 -17.50
CA LYS A 102 -19.53 11.72 -16.96
C LYS A 102 -20.41 12.94 -17.00
#